data_f39d4f1336d60bf75d2c607416a117bd
#
_entry.id   f39d4f1336d60bf75d2c607416a117bd
#
_cell.length_a   1.000
_cell.length_b   1.000
_cell.length_c   1.000
_cell.angle_alpha   90.00
_cell.angle_beta   90.00
_cell.angle_gamma   90.00
#
_symmetry.space_group_name_H-M   'P 1'
#
loop_
_entity.id
_entity.type
_entity.pdbx_description
1 polymer ?
#
loop_
_entity_poly.entity_id
_entity_poly.type
_entity_poly.pdbx_seq_one_letter_code
_entity_poly.pdbx_strand_id
1 'polypeptide(L)'
;KMLDAYARVFPVKDLNFTIGQMRVPFTIDAHRSPHQQYFANRSFIAKQVGNVRDVGLTSAYRHKGDFPFILEGGLFNGSGLTNQKEWHKTLNYSIKAQLLPGKNWNVTLSTQMIKPEDVRINMYDAGIYYQNNRFHIEAEYLYKMYGHNAFKDVHAVNSFVNYDLPL
;
A
#
# COMPACT_ATOMS: atom_id res chain seq x y z
N LYS A 1 -19.14 11.10 2.04
CA LYS A 1 -18.20 10.85 0.93
C LYS A 1 -17.94 9.35 0.85
N MET A 2 -18.17 8.75 -0.33
CA MET A 2 -17.92 7.33 -0.55
C MET A 2 -16.42 7.09 -0.57
N LEU A 3 -15.95 6.10 0.20
CA LEU A 3 -14.51 5.80 0.30
C LEU A 3 -14.09 4.70 -0.67
N ASP A 4 -14.88 3.65 -0.76
CA ASP A 4 -14.61 2.49 -1.61
C ASP A 4 -15.85 2.16 -2.42
N ALA A 5 -15.72 2.00 -3.75
CA ALA A 5 -16.78 1.65 -4.68
C ALA A 5 -16.14 0.86 -5.84
N TYR A 6 -16.19 -0.46 -5.75
CA TYR A 6 -15.53 -1.32 -6.73
C TYR A 6 -16.33 -2.61 -6.99
N ALA A 7 -16.09 -3.20 -8.15
CA ALA A 7 -16.46 -4.58 -8.45
C ALA A 7 -15.20 -5.45 -8.39
N ARG A 8 -15.37 -6.69 -7.88
CA ARG A 8 -14.27 -7.68 -7.82
C ARG A 8 -14.73 -8.98 -8.43
N VAL A 9 -13.90 -9.56 -9.28
CA VAL A 9 -14.13 -10.86 -9.92
C VAL A 9 -13.01 -11.84 -9.57
N PHE A 10 -13.36 -13.10 -9.46
CA PHE A 10 -12.44 -14.21 -9.13
C PHE A 10 -12.48 -15.23 -10.29
N PRO A 11 -11.69 -15.02 -11.36
CA PRO A 11 -11.71 -15.93 -12.50
C PRO A 11 -11.21 -17.34 -12.17
N VAL A 12 -10.27 -17.43 -11.25
CA VAL A 12 -9.74 -18.69 -10.70
C VAL A 12 -9.49 -18.51 -9.20
N LYS A 13 -9.32 -19.64 -8.50
CA LYS A 13 -9.01 -19.65 -7.08
C LYS A 13 -7.73 -18.84 -6.80
N ASP A 14 -7.77 -18.03 -5.74
CA ASP A 14 -6.63 -17.24 -5.26
C ASP A 14 -6.17 -16.09 -6.19
N LEU A 15 -6.83 -15.87 -7.33
CA LEU A 15 -6.62 -14.71 -8.22
C LEU A 15 -7.88 -13.85 -8.27
N ASN A 16 -7.74 -12.56 -8.10
CA ASN A 16 -8.84 -11.61 -8.30
C ASN A 16 -8.41 -10.40 -9.11
N PHE A 17 -9.40 -9.81 -9.77
CA PHE A 17 -9.31 -8.49 -10.40
C PHE A 17 -10.33 -7.58 -9.77
N THR A 18 -9.94 -6.35 -9.47
CA THR A 18 -10.81 -5.34 -8.87
C THR A 18 -10.78 -4.09 -9.72
N ILE A 19 -11.94 -3.56 -10.09
CA ILE A 19 -12.10 -2.34 -10.86
C ILE A 19 -12.98 -1.36 -10.11
N GLY A 20 -12.59 -0.10 -10.05
CA GLY A 20 -13.32 0.98 -9.39
C GLY A 20 -12.44 1.77 -8.43
N GLN A 21 -13.08 2.42 -7.46
CA GLN A 21 -12.40 3.18 -6.43
C GLN A 21 -12.03 2.28 -5.25
N MET A 22 -10.73 2.14 -5.01
CA MET A 22 -10.20 1.24 -3.98
C MET A 22 -8.91 1.78 -3.37
N ARG A 23 -8.39 1.08 -2.36
CA ARG A 23 -7.07 1.38 -1.82
C ARG A 23 -5.98 1.00 -2.80
N VAL A 24 -4.99 1.87 -2.90
CA VAL A 24 -3.77 1.60 -3.67
C VAL A 24 -2.90 0.62 -2.89
N PRO A 25 -2.46 -0.50 -3.47
CA PRO A 25 -1.61 -1.49 -2.79
C PRO A 25 -0.18 -0.99 -2.66
N PHE A 26 0.07 -0.18 -1.63
CA PHE A 26 1.38 0.41 -1.36
C PHE A 26 1.58 0.60 0.14
N THR A 27 2.78 0.34 0.65
CA THR A 27 3.21 0.37 2.06
C THR A 27 2.41 -0.56 2.99
N ILE A 28 2.79 -0.66 4.25
CA ILE A 28 2.03 -1.37 5.28
C ILE A 28 0.97 -0.44 5.86
N ASP A 29 1.39 0.71 6.41
CA ASP A 29 0.49 1.58 7.17
C ASP A 29 -0.53 2.30 6.28
N ALA A 30 -0.16 2.78 5.09
CA ALA A 30 -1.13 3.43 4.20
C ALA A 30 -2.20 2.45 3.69
N HIS A 31 -1.85 1.18 3.48
CA HIS A 31 -2.77 0.14 3.05
C HIS A 31 -3.63 -0.43 4.20
N ARG A 32 -3.22 -0.22 5.46
CA ARG A 32 -3.96 -0.69 6.65
C ARG A 32 -5.31 0.02 6.77
N SER A 33 -6.32 -0.73 7.16
CA SER A 33 -7.67 -0.19 7.39
C SER A 33 -7.71 0.74 8.62
N PRO A 34 -8.53 1.81 8.65
CA PRO A 34 -8.55 2.75 9.79
C PRO A 34 -8.82 2.06 11.14
N HIS A 35 -9.67 1.02 11.17
CA HIS A 35 -9.98 0.29 12.40
C HIS A 35 -8.88 -0.72 12.81
N GLN A 36 -7.84 -0.88 12.01
CA GLN A 36 -6.68 -1.73 12.30
C GLN A 36 -5.43 -0.90 12.63
N GLN A 37 -5.58 0.42 12.78
CA GLN A 37 -4.47 1.30 13.14
C GLN A 37 -4.17 1.18 14.63
N TYR A 38 -2.88 1.15 14.96
CA TYR A 38 -2.39 1.13 16.34
C TYR A 38 -2.37 2.52 17.00
N PHE A 39 -2.31 3.57 16.18
CA PHE A 39 -2.25 4.95 16.62
C PHE A 39 -3.39 5.78 16.02
N ALA A 40 -3.76 6.85 16.70
CA ALA A 40 -4.79 7.78 16.23
C ALA A 40 -4.44 8.46 14.90
N ASN A 41 -3.14 8.62 14.61
CA ASN A 41 -2.63 9.17 13.36
C ASN A 41 -1.82 8.13 12.61
N ARG A 42 -1.86 8.21 11.27
CA ARG A 42 -0.98 7.43 10.40
C ARG A 42 0.47 7.84 10.58
N SER A 43 1.37 6.91 10.26
CA SER A 43 2.81 7.14 10.25
C SER A 43 3.21 8.29 9.31
N PHE A 44 4.43 8.78 9.48
CA PHE A 44 5.01 9.75 8.55
C PHE A 44 5.13 9.15 7.13
N ILE A 45 5.44 7.86 7.01
CA ILE A 45 5.47 7.14 5.73
C ILE A 45 4.14 7.26 5.02
N ALA A 46 3.03 6.96 5.69
CA ALA A 46 1.70 7.04 5.09
C ALA A 46 1.28 8.47 4.67
N LYS A 47 1.94 9.50 5.21
CA LYS A 47 1.76 10.91 4.80
C LYS A 47 2.63 11.29 3.58
N GLN A 48 3.69 10.54 3.31
CA GLN A 48 4.57 10.76 2.15
C GLN A 48 4.06 10.11 0.87
N VAL A 49 3.23 9.10 0.98
CA VAL A 49 2.61 8.45 -0.18
C VAL A 49 1.55 9.36 -0.80
N GLY A 50 1.25 9.13 -2.06
CA GLY A 50 0.18 9.85 -2.75
C GLY A 50 -1.20 9.51 -2.21
N ASN A 51 -2.17 9.42 -3.10
CA ASN A 51 -3.52 9.05 -2.71
C ASN A 51 -3.58 7.62 -2.15
N VAL A 52 -4.07 7.47 -0.92
CA VAL A 52 -4.30 6.15 -0.29
C VAL A 52 -5.39 5.37 -1.03
N ARG A 53 -6.29 6.07 -1.71
CA ARG A 53 -7.36 5.52 -2.55
C ARG A 53 -7.39 6.22 -3.89
N ASP A 54 -7.69 5.44 -4.92
CA ASP A 54 -7.79 5.96 -6.28
C ASP A 54 -8.74 5.09 -7.12
N VAL A 55 -9.13 5.59 -8.27
CA VAL A 55 -9.90 4.84 -9.27
C VAL A 55 -8.91 4.11 -10.19
N GLY A 56 -9.12 2.81 -10.36
CA GLY A 56 -8.22 2.01 -11.17
C GLY A 56 -8.63 0.56 -11.33
N LEU A 57 -7.67 -0.22 -11.79
CA LEU A 57 -7.75 -1.67 -11.95
C LEU A 57 -6.59 -2.30 -11.19
N THR A 58 -6.89 -3.28 -10.34
CA THR A 58 -5.88 -4.09 -9.65
C THR A 58 -6.05 -5.56 -9.93
N SER A 59 -4.94 -6.29 -9.84
CA SER A 59 -4.90 -7.73 -9.79
C SER A 59 -4.20 -8.16 -8.51
N ALA A 60 -4.72 -9.18 -7.84
CA ALA A 60 -4.09 -9.77 -6.66
C ALA A 60 -4.09 -11.29 -6.77
N TYR A 61 -2.92 -11.89 -6.54
CA TYR A 61 -2.71 -13.32 -6.49
C TYR A 61 -2.17 -13.74 -5.13
N ARG A 62 -2.76 -14.78 -4.54
CA ARG A 62 -2.34 -15.35 -3.26
C ARG A 62 -1.84 -16.78 -3.47
N HIS A 63 -0.56 -16.99 -3.25
CA HIS A 63 0.02 -18.33 -3.20
C HIS A 63 -0.06 -18.91 -1.78
N LYS A 64 -0.50 -20.18 -1.66
CA LYS A 64 -0.68 -20.89 -0.38
C LYS A 64 0.21 -22.13 -0.24
N GLY A 65 1.31 -22.23 -0.99
CA GLY A 65 2.25 -23.34 -0.92
C GLY A 65 3.17 -23.28 0.30
N ASP A 66 4.28 -23.99 0.25
CA ASP A 66 5.28 -24.07 1.31
C ASP A 66 5.89 -22.70 1.64
N PHE A 67 5.94 -21.82 0.66
CA PHE A 67 6.37 -20.43 0.82
C PHE A 67 5.22 -19.48 0.43
N PRO A 68 4.30 -19.17 1.36
CA PRO A 68 3.12 -18.37 1.04
C PRO A 68 3.48 -16.92 0.78
N PHE A 69 2.86 -16.35 -0.26
CA PHE A 69 3.00 -14.93 -0.61
C PHE A 69 1.72 -14.35 -1.20
N ILE A 70 1.62 -13.03 -1.19
CA ILE A 70 0.57 -12.27 -1.86
C ILE A 70 1.26 -11.27 -2.78
N LEU A 71 0.87 -11.25 -4.05
CA LEU A 71 1.31 -10.25 -5.03
C LEU A 71 0.10 -9.44 -5.48
N GLU A 72 0.18 -8.15 -5.32
CA GLU A 72 -0.84 -7.20 -5.75
C GLU A 72 -0.22 -6.16 -6.68
N GLY A 73 -0.92 -5.81 -7.76
CA GLY A 73 -0.47 -4.77 -8.66
C GLY A 73 -1.64 -4.06 -9.31
N GLY A 74 -1.49 -2.80 -9.67
CA GLY A 74 -2.57 -2.05 -10.28
C GLY A 74 -2.14 -0.80 -11.02
N LEU A 75 -3.05 -0.34 -11.86
CA LEU A 75 -3.00 0.90 -12.61
C LEU A 75 -4.11 1.82 -12.13
N PHE A 76 -3.78 3.09 -11.92
CA PHE A 76 -4.67 4.06 -11.30
C PHE A 76 -4.70 5.37 -12.08
N ASN A 77 -5.82 6.07 -11.99
CA ASN A 77 -6.00 7.36 -12.65
C ASN A 77 -5.17 8.49 -12.03
N GLY A 78 -4.89 8.45 -10.73
CA GLY A 78 -4.14 9.49 -10.03
C GLY A 78 -4.99 10.63 -9.48
N SER A 79 -6.30 10.61 -9.68
CA SER A 79 -7.23 11.65 -9.22
C SER A 79 -7.55 11.59 -7.71
N GLY A 80 -7.29 10.45 -7.09
CA GLY A 80 -7.61 10.21 -5.68
C GLY A 80 -9.10 10.32 -5.37
N LEU A 81 -9.42 10.77 -4.14
CA LEU A 81 -10.81 10.90 -3.66
C LEU A 81 -11.47 12.24 -4.00
N THR A 82 -10.73 13.23 -4.43
CA THR A 82 -11.21 14.60 -4.59
C THR A 82 -11.61 14.96 -6.01
N ASN A 83 -10.85 14.49 -6.97
CA ASN A 83 -10.98 14.88 -8.37
C ASN A 83 -11.34 13.69 -9.28
N GLN A 84 -12.26 12.85 -8.83
CA GLN A 84 -12.66 11.61 -9.54
C GLN A 84 -13.19 11.81 -10.96
N LYS A 85 -13.61 13.03 -11.30
CA LYS A 85 -14.10 13.40 -12.63
C LYS A 85 -12.97 13.78 -13.60
N GLU A 86 -11.78 13.99 -13.07
CA GLU A 86 -10.61 14.36 -13.87
C GLU A 86 -9.82 13.10 -14.24
N TRP A 87 -9.58 12.94 -15.54
CA TRP A 87 -8.75 11.87 -16.06
C TRP A 87 -7.36 12.41 -16.38
N HIS A 88 -6.35 11.84 -15.74
CA HIS A 88 -4.97 12.21 -15.99
C HIS A 88 -4.41 11.49 -17.22
N LYS A 89 -3.57 12.17 -17.99
CA LYS A 89 -2.95 11.59 -19.20
C LYS A 89 -1.94 10.49 -18.89
N THR A 90 -1.41 10.45 -17.67
CA THR A 90 -0.42 9.47 -17.23
C THR A 90 -1.05 8.59 -16.15
N LEU A 91 -1.12 7.28 -16.40
CA LEU A 91 -1.53 6.32 -15.38
C LEU A 91 -0.45 6.18 -14.32
N ASN A 92 -0.89 6.15 -13.06
CA ASN A 92 -0.06 5.76 -11.93
C ASN A 92 -0.05 4.24 -11.82
N TYR A 93 1.03 3.65 -11.28
CA TYR A 93 1.04 2.22 -10.97
C TYR A 93 1.49 1.98 -9.54
N SER A 94 1.09 0.83 -9.01
CA SER A 94 1.58 0.33 -7.73
C SER A 94 1.71 -1.19 -7.78
N ILE A 95 2.76 -1.71 -7.16
CA ILE A 95 3.02 -3.15 -7.00
C ILE A 95 3.41 -3.38 -5.55
N LYS A 96 2.83 -4.41 -4.92
CA LYS A 96 3.09 -4.81 -3.54
C LYS A 96 3.23 -6.33 -3.48
N ALA A 97 4.33 -6.78 -2.93
CA ALA A 97 4.58 -8.18 -2.60
C ALA A 97 4.62 -8.34 -1.08
N GLN A 98 3.92 -9.34 -0.56
CA GLN A 98 3.95 -9.73 0.85
C GLN A 98 4.41 -11.17 0.92
N LEU A 99 5.52 -11.42 1.60
CA LEU A 99 6.04 -12.74 1.90
C LEU A 99 5.60 -13.09 3.33
N LEU A 100 5.12 -14.30 3.52
CA LEU A 100 4.56 -14.77 4.79
C LEU A 100 5.39 -15.95 5.34
N PRO A 101 6.66 -15.72 5.74
CA PRO A 101 7.52 -16.78 6.26
C PRO A 101 7.04 -17.21 7.65
N GLY A 102 6.16 -18.20 7.69
CA GLY A 102 5.52 -18.67 8.92
C GLY A 102 4.25 -17.90 9.30
N LYS A 103 3.64 -18.29 10.42
CA LYS A 103 2.29 -17.83 10.79
C LYS A 103 2.23 -16.37 11.26
N ASN A 104 3.34 -15.83 11.76
CA ASN A 104 3.36 -14.57 12.51
C ASN A 104 4.15 -13.46 11.81
N TRP A 105 4.88 -13.78 10.75
CA TRP A 105 5.74 -12.84 10.04
C TRP A 105 5.13 -12.38 8.73
N ASN A 106 5.35 -11.13 8.41
CA ASN A 106 5.09 -10.57 7.09
C ASN A 106 6.27 -9.69 6.67
N VAL A 107 6.80 -9.92 5.49
CA VAL A 107 7.79 -9.05 4.85
C VAL A 107 7.11 -8.45 3.63
N THR A 108 7.05 -7.14 3.59
CA THR A 108 6.39 -6.37 2.51
C THR A 108 7.44 -5.64 1.71
N LEU A 109 7.35 -5.74 0.40
CA LEU A 109 8.09 -4.93 -0.57
C LEU A 109 7.08 -4.28 -1.49
N SER A 110 7.18 -2.99 -1.69
CA SER A 110 6.27 -2.29 -2.58
C SER A 110 6.94 -1.17 -3.37
N THR A 111 6.37 -0.87 -4.53
CA THR A 111 6.77 0.26 -5.36
C THR A 111 5.55 0.96 -5.92
N GLN A 112 5.62 2.27 -6.02
CA GLN A 112 4.59 3.10 -6.60
C GLN A 112 5.20 4.20 -7.45
N MET A 113 4.62 4.45 -8.62
CA MET A 113 4.89 5.64 -9.41
C MET A 113 3.64 6.47 -9.52
N ILE A 114 3.77 7.75 -9.19
CA ILE A 114 2.72 8.74 -9.38
C ILE A 114 3.26 9.92 -10.18
N LYS A 115 2.39 10.62 -10.88
CA LYS A 115 2.74 11.85 -11.60
C LYS A 115 1.71 12.93 -11.29
N PRO A 116 1.74 13.49 -10.07
CA PRO A 116 0.94 14.68 -9.77
C PRO A 116 1.50 15.85 -10.56
N GLU A 117 0.60 16.59 -11.23
CA GLU A 117 0.97 17.67 -12.13
C GLU A 117 1.97 17.18 -13.19
N ASP A 118 3.16 17.68 -13.29
CA ASP A 118 4.14 17.23 -14.29
C ASP A 118 5.37 16.56 -13.68
N VAL A 119 5.44 16.42 -12.36
CA VAL A 119 6.57 15.82 -11.66
C VAL A 119 6.33 14.32 -11.45
N ARG A 120 7.18 13.48 -12.02
CA ARG A 120 7.18 12.03 -11.75
C ARG A 120 7.79 11.77 -10.37
N ILE A 121 7.10 10.98 -9.57
CA ILE A 121 7.56 10.55 -8.24
C ILE A 121 7.58 9.02 -8.23
N ASN A 122 8.76 8.45 -7.96
CA ASN A 122 8.94 7.02 -7.75
C ASN A 122 9.14 6.78 -6.26
N MET A 123 8.46 5.79 -5.72
CA MET A 123 8.52 5.42 -4.32
C MET A 123 8.80 3.93 -4.19
N TYR A 124 9.68 3.57 -3.27
CA TYR A 124 10.05 2.21 -2.92
C TYR A 124 9.90 2.04 -1.43
N ASP A 125 9.28 0.97 -1.03
CA ASP A 125 8.98 0.70 0.37
C ASP A 125 9.35 -0.74 0.72
N ALA A 126 9.94 -0.90 1.90
CA ALA A 126 10.27 -2.19 2.47
C ALA A 126 9.86 -2.20 3.95
N GLY A 127 9.08 -3.18 4.34
CA GLY A 127 8.63 -3.29 5.71
C GLY A 127 8.57 -4.74 6.18
N ILE A 128 8.61 -4.89 7.48
CA ILE A 128 8.50 -6.18 8.16
C ILE A 128 7.65 -6.00 9.41
N TYR A 129 6.77 -6.96 9.68
CA TYR A 129 6.17 -7.05 10.99
C TYR A 129 6.10 -8.48 11.49
N TYR A 130 6.12 -8.59 12.82
CA TYR A 130 5.79 -9.79 13.56
C TYR A 130 4.56 -9.52 14.43
N GLN A 131 3.60 -10.43 14.37
CA GLN A 131 2.38 -10.31 15.17
C GLN A 131 2.01 -11.66 15.78
N ASN A 132 1.77 -11.66 17.09
CA ASN A 132 1.15 -12.77 17.81
C ASN A 132 0.00 -12.26 18.69
N ASN A 133 -0.52 -13.09 19.59
CA ASN A 133 -1.65 -12.71 20.44
C ASN A 133 -1.37 -11.57 21.44
N ARG A 134 -0.10 -11.21 21.68
CA ARG A 134 0.30 -10.20 22.67
C ARG A 134 1.17 -9.09 22.08
N PHE A 135 1.95 -9.39 21.08
CA PHE A 135 2.92 -8.46 20.48
C PHE A 135 2.60 -8.16 19.04
N HIS A 136 2.70 -6.91 18.68
CA HIS A 136 2.90 -6.48 17.30
C HIS A 136 4.16 -5.61 17.22
N ILE A 137 5.14 -6.04 16.45
CA ILE A 137 6.40 -5.33 16.21
C ILE A 137 6.44 -5.04 14.73
N GLU A 138 6.65 -3.79 14.35
CA GLU A 138 6.65 -3.36 12.96
C GLU A 138 7.78 -2.38 12.70
N ALA A 139 8.43 -2.52 11.55
CA ALA A 139 9.39 -1.57 11.01
C ALA A 139 9.17 -1.42 9.51
N GLU A 140 9.20 -0.19 9.01
CA GLU A 140 8.94 0.17 7.63
C GLU A 140 9.90 1.28 7.19
N TYR A 141 10.41 1.20 5.98
CA TYR A 141 11.29 2.19 5.37
C TYR A 141 10.76 2.57 3.99
N LEU A 142 10.66 3.87 3.74
CA LEU A 142 10.27 4.44 2.46
C LEU A 142 11.40 5.27 1.87
N TYR A 143 11.70 5.06 0.59
CA TYR A 143 12.51 5.92 -0.25
C TYR A 143 11.66 6.53 -1.36
N LYS A 144 11.65 7.87 -1.45
CA LYS A 144 10.86 8.63 -2.41
C LYS A 144 11.77 9.53 -3.24
N MET A 145 11.74 9.35 -4.55
CA MET A 145 12.54 10.08 -5.54
C MET A 145 11.66 10.98 -6.38
N TYR A 146 12.14 12.17 -6.67
CA TYR A 146 11.48 13.12 -7.56
C TYR A 146 12.20 13.18 -8.91
N GLY A 147 11.43 13.03 -10.00
CA GLY A 147 11.97 13.15 -11.35
C GLY A 147 12.56 14.53 -11.63
N HIS A 148 13.59 14.55 -12.46
CA HIS A 148 14.31 15.77 -12.86
C HIS A 148 14.89 16.59 -11.68
N ASN A 149 15.15 15.95 -10.54
CA ASN A 149 15.65 16.64 -9.32
C ASN A 149 14.77 17.82 -8.89
N ALA A 150 13.46 17.74 -9.16
CA ALA A 150 12.53 18.82 -8.83
C ALA A 150 12.48 19.14 -7.34
N PHE A 151 12.70 18.13 -6.49
CA PHE A 151 12.80 18.23 -5.03
C PHE A 151 13.86 17.27 -4.53
N LYS A 152 14.30 17.45 -3.27
CA LYS A 152 15.20 16.51 -2.59
C LYS A 152 14.49 15.18 -2.34
N ASP A 153 15.22 14.09 -2.48
CA ASP A 153 14.74 12.77 -2.14
C ASP A 153 14.39 12.66 -0.65
N VAL A 154 13.41 11.82 -0.35
CA VAL A 154 12.92 11.64 1.01
C VAL A 154 13.21 10.20 1.45
N HIS A 155 13.81 10.08 2.63
CA HIS A 155 13.96 8.83 3.36
C HIS A 155 13.09 8.90 4.61
N ALA A 156 12.24 7.93 4.82
CA ALA A 156 11.37 7.86 5.98
C ALA A 156 11.45 6.48 6.62
N VAL A 157 11.53 6.46 7.95
CA VAL A 157 11.50 5.24 8.76
C VAL A 157 10.34 5.34 9.73
N ASN A 158 9.61 4.26 9.90
CA ASN A 158 8.61 4.08 10.94
C ASN A 158 8.86 2.77 11.66
N SER A 159 8.87 2.78 12.98
CA SER A 159 8.93 1.54 13.76
C SER A 159 8.18 1.70 15.08
N PHE A 160 7.54 0.64 15.51
CA PHE A 160 6.86 0.60 16.80
C PHE A 160 6.71 -0.82 17.34
N VAL A 161 6.42 -0.90 18.63
CA VAL A 161 6.04 -2.11 19.33
C VAL A 161 4.73 -1.86 20.06
N ASN A 162 3.76 -2.72 19.88
CA ASN A 162 2.53 -2.78 20.67
C ASN A 162 2.53 -4.05 21.52
N TYR A 163 2.11 -3.92 22.77
CA TYR A 163 1.96 -5.04 23.68
C TYR A 163 0.59 -4.99 24.37
N ASP A 164 -0.19 -6.04 24.21
CA ASP A 164 -1.50 -6.19 24.84
C ASP A 164 -1.34 -6.78 26.24
N LEU A 165 -1.62 -5.96 27.25
CA LEU A 165 -1.57 -6.38 28.64
C LEU A 165 -2.65 -7.43 28.91
N PRO A 166 -2.31 -8.54 29.60
CA PRO A 166 -3.33 -9.47 30.06
C PRO A 166 -4.21 -8.77 31.10
N LEU A 167 -5.50 -8.64 30.79
CA LEU A 167 -6.53 -8.23 31.75
C LEU A 167 -6.98 -9.41 32.57
#